data_89a6f719f78df4ae62eff5de06e55069
#
_entry.id   89a6f719f78df4ae62eff5de06e55069
#
_cell.length_a   1.000
_cell.length_b   1.000
_cell.length_c   1.000
_cell.angle_alpha   90.00
_cell.angle_beta   90.00
_cell.angle_gamma   90.00
#
_symmetry.space_group_name_H-M   'P 1'
#
loop_
_entity.id
_entity.type
_entity.pdbx_description
1 polymer ?
#
loop_
_entity_poly.entity_id
_entity_poly.type
_entity_poly.pdbx_seq_one_letter_code
_entity_poly.pdbx_strand_id
1 'polypeptide(L)'
;LDDFSELTKDSQKLIVDSLIAPIISSYNDMFVIKLAAYPYRIYLGNIDSSKIVSYSLDFYDVYEKTSTNYKNVEASGIDYIKRTLKKRISVYTNGQLDSDDIFDTSKEKIDIYYKTLFYASAGIPRSLGYVLKYSFLNSINKGNGITIADLNNASKTYFVNNILADFCNDSRYKESFFDENKILTQMTQKKLM
;
A
#
# COMPACT_ATOMS: atom_id res chain seq x y z
N LEU A 1 9.32 13.60 10.34
CA LEU A 1 7.87 13.79 10.41
C LEU A 1 7.20 12.69 9.60
N ASP A 2 6.47 11.82 10.28
CA ASP A 2 5.66 10.79 9.69
C ASP A 2 4.25 11.31 9.43
N ASP A 3 3.55 10.69 8.46
CA ASP A 3 2.16 11.05 8.08
C ASP A 3 1.94 12.55 7.80
N PHE A 4 2.98 13.23 7.28
CA PHE A 4 2.93 14.68 7.05
C PHE A 4 1.79 15.08 6.09
N SER A 5 1.45 14.22 5.15
CA SER A 5 0.35 14.41 4.19
C SER A 5 -1.06 14.31 4.81
N GLU A 6 -1.20 13.83 6.06
CA GLU A 6 -2.48 13.80 6.77
C GLU A 6 -2.83 15.15 7.40
N LEU A 7 -1.86 16.05 7.51
CA LEU A 7 -2.10 17.42 7.96
C LEU A 7 -2.89 18.21 6.90
N THR A 8 -3.69 19.16 7.35
CA THR A 8 -4.35 20.10 6.44
C THR A 8 -3.32 20.91 5.65
N LYS A 9 -3.68 21.36 4.46
CA LYS A 9 -2.76 22.16 3.61
C LYS A 9 -2.25 23.41 4.31
N ASP A 10 -3.08 24.06 5.11
CA ASP A 10 -2.68 25.25 5.88
C ASP A 10 -1.70 24.89 7.00
N SER A 11 -1.91 23.77 7.67
CA SER A 11 -0.96 23.27 8.68
C SER A 11 0.38 22.89 8.07
N GLN A 12 0.36 22.21 6.90
CA GLN A 12 1.58 21.91 6.17
C GLN A 12 2.33 23.19 5.78
N LYS A 13 1.61 24.19 5.25
CA LYS A 13 2.15 25.48 4.87
C LYS A 13 2.80 26.18 6.07
N LEU A 14 2.10 26.24 7.19
CA LEU A 14 2.65 26.83 8.41
C LEU A 14 3.96 26.15 8.84
N ILE A 15 3.98 24.82 8.90
CA ILE A 15 5.16 24.07 9.31
C ILE A 15 6.31 24.24 8.31
N VAL A 16 6.03 24.16 7.01
CA VAL A 16 7.08 24.30 6.00
C VAL A 16 7.65 25.69 5.97
N ASP A 17 6.80 26.72 5.88
CA ASP A 17 7.25 28.09 5.66
C ASP A 17 7.84 28.72 6.94
N SER A 18 7.29 28.37 8.13
CA SER A 18 7.72 28.98 9.40
C SER A 18 8.79 28.21 10.15
N LEU A 19 8.95 26.91 9.86
CA LEU A 19 9.90 26.06 10.60
C LEU A 19 10.93 25.39 9.68
N ILE A 20 10.47 24.62 8.68
CA ILE A 20 11.36 23.77 7.88
C ILE A 20 12.25 24.62 6.96
N ALA A 21 11.67 25.53 6.19
CA ALA A 21 12.41 26.35 5.25
C ALA A 21 13.46 27.26 5.94
N PRO A 22 13.15 27.93 7.05
CA PRO A 22 14.16 28.69 7.82
C PRO A 22 15.29 27.80 8.37
N ILE A 23 14.99 26.61 8.89
CA ILE A 23 16.01 25.69 9.40
C ILE A 23 16.95 25.26 8.27
N ILE A 24 16.40 24.82 7.14
CA ILE A 24 17.21 24.41 5.98
C ILE A 24 18.03 25.56 5.42
N SER A 25 17.51 26.79 5.45
CA SER A 25 18.23 27.97 4.94
C SER A 25 19.35 28.42 5.87
N SER A 26 19.13 28.35 7.21
CA SER A 26 20.07 28.88 8.20
C SER A 26 21.14 27.88 8.62
N TYR A 27 20.83 26.60 8.57
CA TYR A 27 21.66 25.52 9.13
C TYR A 27 21.96 24.41 8.12
N ASN A 28 22.16 24.74 6.88
CA ASN A 28 22.22 23.94 5.66
C ASN A 28 22.64 22.47 5.86
N ASP A 29 23.78 22.21 6.47
CA ASP A 29 24.34 20.84 6.59
C ASP A 29 24.22 20.24 7.99
N MET A 30 23.65 20.96 8.94
CA MET A 30 23.56 20.50 10.34
C MET A 30 22.31 19.61 10.58
N PHE A 31 21.29 19.73 9.74
CA PHE A 31 20.03 19.02 9.92
C PHE A 31 19.59 18.29 8.66
N VAL A 32 19.18 17.04 8.81
CA VAL A 32 18.50 16.27 7.78
C VAL A 32 17.05 16.08 8.21
N ILE A 33 16.13 16.73 7.49
CA ILE A 33 14.70 16.62 7.77
C ILE A 33 14.14 15.54 6.84
N LYS A 34 13.51 14.51 7.41
CA LYS A 34 12.83 13.45 6.67
C LYS A 34 11.32 13.61 6.83
N LEU A 35 10.62 13.68 5.69
CA LEU A 35 9.17 13.75 5.63
C LEU A 35 8.64 12.50 4.94
N ALA A 36 7.71 11.79 5.58
CA ALA A 36 6.94 10.74 4.93
C ALA A 36 5.57 11.32 4.53
N ALA A 37 5.25 11.22 3.26
CA ALA A 37 4.02 11.77 2.72
C ALA A 37 3.54 10.98 1.52
N TYR A 38 2.23 10.98 1.27
CA TYR A 38 1.69 10.46 0.02
C TYR A 38 2.05 11.36 -1.15
N PRO A 39 2.29 10.79 -2.35
CA PRO A 39 2.54 11.56 -3.56
C PRO A 39 1.45 12.61 -3.78
N TYR A 40 1.85 13.78 -4.24
CA TYR A 40 0.95 14.91 -4.56
C TYR A 40 0.15 15.50 -3.38
N ARG A 41 0.38 15.02 -2.14
CA ARG A 41 -0.27 15.52 -0.93
C ARG A 41 0.69 16.26 0.01
N ILE A 42 1.81 16.72 -0.52
CA ILE A 42 2.82 17.43 0.24
C ILE A 42 2.96 18.86 -0.26
N TYR A 43 2.99 19.81 0.67
CA TYR A 43 3.36 21.19 0.41
C TYR A 43 4.84 21.37 0.78
N LEU A 44 5.65 21.80 -0.17
CA LEU A 44 7.09 22.02 0.02
C LEU A 44 7.45 23.52 0.01
N GLY A 45 6.47 24.39 -0.28
CA GLY A 45 6.66 25.83 -0.24
C GLY A 45 7.80 26.33 -1.10
N ASN A 46 8.58 27.22 -0.54
CA ASN A 46 9.74 27.84 -1.18
C ASN A 46 11.07 27.10 -0.86
N ILE A 47 11.02 25.86 -0.41
CA ILE A 47 12.24 25.08 -0.22
C ILE A 47 12.90 24.87 -1.58
N ASP A 48 14.19 25.18 -1.68
CA ASP A 48 14.95 24.97 -2.90
C ASP A 48 14.92 23.49 -3.31
N SER A 49 14.41 23.23 -4.50
CA SER A 49 14.26 21.87 -5.04
C SER A 49 15.59 21.11 -5.14
N SER A 50 16.71 21.81 -5.27
CA SER A 50 18.04 21.20 -5.29
C SER A 50 18.45 20.57 -3.95
N LYS A 51 17.80 20.99 -2.86
CA LYS A 51 18.02 20.48 -1.49
C LYS A 51 17.05 19.35 -1.11
N ILE A 52 16.14 18.99 -2.02
CA ILE A 52 15.13 17.96 -1.78
C ILE A 52 15.52 16.69 -2.51
N VAL A 53 15.69 15.62 -1.75
CA VAL A 53 15.87 14.27 -2.30
C VAL A 53 14.61 13.47 -2.04
N SER A 54 13.95 13.01 -3.10
CA SER A 54 12.72 12.23 -3.00
C SER A 54 13.01 10.76 -3.24
N TYR A 55 12.53 9.91 -2.33
CA TYR A 55 12.59 8.46 -2.45
C TYR A 55 11.17 7.92 -2.50
N SER A 56 10.80 7.27 -3.59
CA SER A 56 9.55 6.54 -3.64
C SER A 56 9.64 5.27 -2.81
N LEU A 57 8.62 5.01 -2.01
CA LEU A 57 8.42 3.75 -1.29
C LEU A 57 7.38 2.86 -2.00
N ASP A 58 6.87 3.31 -3.14
CA ASP A 58 5.98 2.50 -3.96
C ASP A 58 6.74 1.32 -4.56
N PHE A 59 6.11 0.14 -4.47
CA PHE A 59 6.73 -1.10 -4.94
C PHE A 59 7.08 -1.02 -6.44
N TYR A 60 6.19 -0.50 -7.27
CA TYR A 60 6.42 -0.40 -8.70
C TYR A 60 7.56 0.57 -9.02
N ASP A 61 7.58 1.75 -8.43
CA ASP A 61 8.64 2.74 -8.65
C ASP A 61 10.02 2.22 -8.27
N VAL A 62 10.09 1.43 -7.18
CA VAL A 62 11.35 0.85 -6.70
C VAL A 62 11.87 -0.21 -7.67
N TYR A 63 10.99 -1.08 -8.17
CA TYR A 63 11.40 -2.21 -9.01
C TYR A 63 11.38 -1.90 -10.50
N GLU A 64 10.56 -0.96 -10.97
CA GLU A 64 10.55 -0.52 -12.37
C GLU A 64 11.88 0.15 -12.74
N LYS A 65 12.44 0.98 -11.87
CA LYS A 65 13.74 1.63 -12.08
C LYS A 65 14.91 0.65 -12.17
N THR A 66 14.77 -0.54 -11.59
CA THR A 66 15.81 -1.57 -11.57
C THR A 66 15.57 -2.68 -12.59
N SER A 67 14.43 -2.70 -13.25
CA SER A 67 14.01 -3.78 -14.14
C SER A 67 13.41 -3.24 -15.43
N THR A 68 13.96 -3.66 -16.58
CA THR A 68 13.48 -3.29 -17.91
C THR A 68 12.26 -4.08 -18.38
N ASN A 69 11.79 -5.05 -17.61
CA ASN A 69 10.72 -5.96 -18.02
C ASN A 69 9.69 -6.15 -16.88
N TYR A 70 8.40 -5.93 -17.20
CA TYR A 70 7.28 -6.15 -16.30
C TYR A 70 7.28 -7.53 -15.62
N LYS A 71 7.67 -8.59 -16.34
CA LYS A 71 7.77 -9.95 -15.77
C LYS A 71 8.77 -10.02 -14.60
N ASN A 72 9.82 -9.24 -14.63
CA ASN A 72 10.80 -9.20 -13.55
C ASN A 72 10.26 -8.44 -12.33
N VAL A 73 9.47 -7.40 -12.56
CA VAL A 73 8.79 -6.66 -11.49
C VAL A 73 7.78 -7.58 -10.79
N GLU A 74 6.97 -8.31 -11.57
CA GLU A 74 6.02 -9.30 -11.05
C GLU A 74 6.74 -10.39 -10.21
N ALA A 75 7.80 -10.99 -10.74
CA ALA A 75 8.57 -12.01 -10.04
C ALA A 75 9.16 -11.50 -8.72
N SER A 76 9.69 -10.27 -8.73
CA SER A 76 10.20 -9.61 -7.52
C SER A 76 9.10 -9.33 -6.50
N GLY A 77 7.90 -8.97 -6.97
CA GLY A 77 6.74 -8.77 -6.13
C GLY A 77 6.24 -10.04 -5.46
N ILE A 78 6.17 -11.12 -6.21
CA ILE A 78 5.79 -12.43 -5.69
C ILE A 78 6.82 -12.91 -4.65
N ASP A 79 8.11 -12.77 -4.94
CA ASP A 79 9.18 -13.10 -4.00
C ASP A 79 9.12 -12.24 -2.72
N TYR A 80 8.84 -10.94 -2.86
CA TYR A 80 8.63 -10.05 -1.72
C TYR A 80 7.48 -10.51 -0.82
N ILE A 81 6.33 -10.87 -1.38
CA ILE A 81 5.19 -11.41 -0.63
C ILE A 81 5.59 -12.69 0.09
N LYS A 82 6.23 -13.62 -0.62
CA LYS A 82 6.70 -14.89 -0.05
C LYS A 82 7.61 -14.68 1.16
N ARG A 83 8.65 -13.87 1.02
CA ARG A 83 9.59 -13.56 2.11
C ARG A 83 8.91 -12.85 3.29
N THR A 84 8.00 -11.91 2.99
CA THR A 84 7.27 -11.16 4.02
C THR A 84 6.38 -12.08 4.84
N LEU A 85 5.63 -12.98 4.20
CA LEU A 85 4.77 -13.93 4.89
C LEU A 85 5.57 -14.92 5.71
N LYS A 86 6.58 -15.56 5.11
CA LYS A 86 7.44 -16.52 5.83
C LYS A 86 8.02 -15.91 7.10
N LYS A 87 8.58 -14.71 7.00
CA LYS A 87 9.16 -14.04 8.15
C LYS A 87 8.12 -13.69 9.21
N ARG A 88 6.96 -13.17 8.82
CA ARG A 88 5.90 -12.80 9.78
C ARG A 88 5.34 -14.02 10.48
N ILE A 89 4.97 -15.06 9.74
CA ILE A 89 4.40 -16.27 10.33
C ILE A 89 5.41 -16.94 11.27
N SER A 90 6.65 -17.10 10.84
CA SER A 90 7.71 -17.65 11.68
C SER A 90 7.88 -16.87 12.98
N VAL A 91 7.88 -15.54 12.94
CA VAL A 91 8.01 -14.71 14.16
C VAL A 91 6.81 -14.86 15.07
N TYR A 92 5.58 -14.78 14.54
CA TYR A 92 4.36 -14.88 15.36
C TYR A 92 4.06 -16.25 15.90
N THR A 93 4.55 -17.31 15.25
CA THR A 93 4.34 -18.70 15.67
C THR A 93 5.57 -19.32 16.37
N ASN A 94 6.60 -18.51 16.64
CA ASN A 94 7.88 -18.99 17.15
C ASN A 94 8.48 -20.14 16.31
N GLY A 95 8.32 -20.04 14.97
CA GLY A 95 8.81 -21.03 14.04
C GLY A 95 8.01 -22.34 13.96
N GLN A 96 6.83 -22.40 14.59
CA GLN A 96 5.99 -23.61 14.61
C GLN A 96 5.24 -23.85 13.30
N LEU A 97 4.96 -22.79 12.54
CA LEU A 97 4.27 -22.85 11.25
C LEU A 97 5.10 -22.19 10.16
N ASP A 98 5.06 -22.75 8.95
CA ASP A 98 5.49 -22.06 7.73
C ASP A 98 4.29 -21.38 7.05
N SER A 99 4.57 -20.44 6.18
CA SER A 99 3.54 -19.77 5.39
C SER A 99 2.76 -20.72 4.50
N ASP A 100 3.37 -21.82 4.08
CA ASP A 100 2.75 -22.80 3.20
C ASP A 100 1.70 -23.64 3.93
N ASP A 101 1.80 -23.77 5.26
CA ASP A 101 0.86 -24.53 6.09
C ASP A 101 -0.52 -23.85 6.21
N ILE A 102 -0.62 -22.56 5.93
CA ILE A 102 -1.89 -21.84 6.04
C ILE A 102 -2.78 -21.97 4.79
N PHE A 103 -2.25 -22.48 3.68
CA PHE A 103 -2.97 -22.59 2.41
C PHE A 103 -3.38 -24.04 2.11
N ASP A 104 -4.56 -24.19 1.48
CA ASP A 104 -4.99 -25.47 0.92
C ASP A 104 -4.33 -25.69 -0.45
N THR A 105 -3.20 -26.38 -0.45
CA THR A 105 -2.44 -26.69 -1.67
C THR A 105 -2.89 -27.97 -2.38
N SER A 106 -4.04 -28.56 -1.99
CA SER A 106 -4.56 -29.79 -2.59
C SER A 106 -4.97 -29.63 -4.07
N LYS A 107 -5.40 -28.42 -4.46
CA LYS A 107 -5.89 -28.13 -5.82
C LYS A 107 -4.96 -27.23 -6.62
N GLU A 108 -4.25 -26.34 -5.96
CA GLU A 108 -3.44 -25.31 -6.61
C GLU A 108 -2.04 -25.26 -6.00
N LYS A 109 -1.05 -24.95 -6.85
CA LYS A 109 0.33 -24.79 -6.37
C LYS A 109 0.49 -23.54 -5.51
N ILE A 110 1.35 -23.61 -4.52
CA ILE A 110 1.62 -22.51 -3.58
C ILE A 110 2.01 -21.19 -4.27
N ASP A 111 2.72 -21.26 -5.39
CA ASP A 111 3.13 -20.05 -6.14
C ASP A 111 1.92 -19.25 -6.67
N ILE A 112 0.79 -19.92 -6.94
CA ILE A 112 -0.46 -19.25 -7.36
C ILE A 112 -1.03 -18.43 -6.20
N TYR A 113 -0.92 -18.91 -4.96
CA TYR A 113 -1.33 -18.17 -3.75
C TYR A 113 -0.52 -16.90 -3.57
N TYR A 114 0.81 -16.99 -3.67
CA TYR A 114 1.67 -15.82 -3.58
C TYR A 114 1.42 -14.81 -4.69
N LYS A 115 1.21 -15.29 -5.91
CA LYS A 115 0.84 -14.45 -7.05
C LYS A 115 -0.50 -13.75 -6.83
N THR A 116 -1.52 -14.47 -6.39
CA THR A 116 -2.84 -13.91 -6.07
C THR A 116 -2.74 -12.86 -4.96
N LEU A 117 -1.99 -13.12 -3.91
CA LEU A 117 -1.76 -12.16 -2.82
C LEU A 117 -1.01 -10.91 -3.29
N PHE A 118 -0.05 -11.06 -4.18
CA PHE A 118 0.65 -9.91 -4.75
C PHE A 118 -0.32 -9.00 -5.51
N TYR A 119 -1.15 -9.55 -6.38
CA TYR A 119 -2.14 -8.76 -7.10
C TYR A 119 -3.23 -8.16 -6.19
N ALA A 120 -3.70 -8.93 -5.20
CA ALA A 120 -4.72 -8.47 -4.27
C ALA A 120 -4.25 -7.34 -3.35
N SER A 121 -2.96 -7.29 -3.05
CA SER A 121 -2.37 -6.31 -2.13
C SER A 121 -1.56 -5.21 -2.82
N ALA A 122 -1.27 -5.34 -4.12
CA ALA A 122 -0.31 -4.50 -4.85
C ALA A 122 1.06 -4.39 -4.13
N GLY A 123 1.46 -5.43 -3.38
CA GLY A 123 2.68 -5.42 -2.57
C GLY A 123 2.60 -4.57 -1.30
N ILE A 124 1.46 -3.97 -0.98
CA ILE A 124 1.28 -3.11 0.21
C ILE A 124 1.08 -3.99 1.44
N PRO A 125 1.95 -3.89 2.49
CA PRO A 125 1.89 -4.78 3.65
C PRO A 125 0.58 -4.70 4.45
N ARG A 126 -0.05 -3.51 4.52
CA ARG A 126 -1.34 -3.30 5.19
C ARG A 126 -2.45 -4.02 4.43
N SER A 127 -2.52 -3.85 3.12
CA SER A 127 -3.50 -4.53 2.25
C SER A 127 -3.35 -6.04 2.31
N LEU A 128 -2.11 -6.55 2.25
CA LEU A 128 -1.80 -7.96 2.43
C LEU A 128 -2.37 -8.52 3.75
N GLY A 129 -2.18 -7.77 4.85
CA GLY A 129 -2.71 -8.14 6.16
C GLY A 129 -4.24 -8.23 6.18
N TYR A 130 -4.94 -7.28 5.57
CA TYR A 130 -6.40 -7.31 5.47
C TYR A 130 -6.92 -8.46 4.61
N VAL A 131 -6.32 -8.68 3.44
CA VAL A 131 -6.70 -9.80 2.56
C VAL A 131 -6.53 -11.13 3.27
N LEU A 132 -5.41 -11.35 3.95
CA LEU A 132 -5.18 -12.57 4.74
C LEU A 132 -6.17 -12.71 5.89
N LYS A 133 -6.45 -11.63 6.63
CA LYS A 133 -7.44 -11.64 7.71
C LYS A 133 -8.82 -12.07 7.21
N TYR A 134 -9.30 -11.46 6.13
CA TYR A 134 -10.61 -11.81 5.57
C TYR A 134 -10.63 -13.24 5.00
N SER A 135 -9.53 -13.67 4.37
CA SER A 135 -9.40 -15.05 3.87
C SER A 135 -9.45 -16.07 4.99
N PHE A 136 -8.74 -15.82 6.08
CA PHE A 136 -8.74 -16.67 7.27
C PHE A 136 -10.14 -16.78 7.88
N LEU A 137 -10.85 -15.65 8.04
CA LEU A 137 -12.22 -15.66 8.55
C LEU A 137 -13.17 -16.44 7.65
N ASN A 138 -12.97 -16.44 6.33
CA ASN A 138 -13.77 -17.22 5.39
C ASN A 138 -13.44 -18.74 5.45
N SER A 139 -12.18 -19.08 5.76
CA SER A 139 -11.72 -20.49 5.79
C SER A 139 -11.96 -21.17 7.14
N ILE A 140 -11.95 -20.41 8.25
CA ILE A 140 -12.05 -20.97 9.62
C ILE A 140 -13.30 -21.83 9.83
N ASN A 141 -14.42 -21.40 9.21
CA ASN A 141 -15.69 -22.14 9.30
C ASN A 141 -15.68 -23.45 8.50
N LYS A 142 -14.70 -23.66 7.65
CA LYS A 142 -14.57 -24.85 6.78
C LYS A 142 -13.60 -25.88 7.36
N GLY A 143 -12.81 -25.48 8.37
CA GLY A 143 -11.79 -26.36 8.97
C GLY A 143 -10.62 -26.71 8.05
N ASN A 144 -10.49 -26.03 6.93
CA ASN A 144 -9.45 -26.24 5.91
C ASN A 144 -8.51 -25.03 5.81
N GLY A 145 -7.38 -25.20 5.13
CA GLY A 145 -6.49 -24.10 4.78
C GLY A 145 -7.19 -23.07 3.85
N ILE A 146 -6.59 -21.90 3.73
CA ILE A 146 -7.09 -20.84 2.85
C ILE A 146 -7.03 -21.30 1.39
N THR A 147 -8.14 -21.20 0.66
CA THR A 147 -8.22 -21.51 -0.77
C THR A 147 -8.05 -20.26 -1.64
N ILE A 148 -7.79 -20.42 -2.93
CA ILE A 148 -7.78 -19.32 -3.91
C ILE A 148 -9.14 -18.60 -3.95
N ALA A 149 -10.24 -19.33 -3.82
CA ALA A 149 -11.57 -18.73 -3.76
C ALA A 149 -11.75 -17.83 -2.53
N ASP A 150 -11.21 -18.24 -1.37
CA ASP A 150 -11.23 -17.41 -0.15
C ASP A 150 -10.40 -16.14 -0.33
N LEU A 151 -9.23 -16.23 -0.98
CA LEU A 151 -8.40 -15.05 -1.31
C LEU A 151 -9.13 -14.07 -2.24
N ASN A 152 -9.77 -14.57 -3.29
CA ASN A 152 -10.51 -13.74 -4.24
C ASN A 152 -11.71 -13.06 -3.57
N ASN A 153 -12.46 -13.75 -2.74
CA ASN A 153 -13.57 -13.18 -1.98
C ASN A 153 -13.08 -12.15 -0.97
N ALA A 154 -12.00 -12.46 -0.27
CA ALA A 154 -11.37 -11.54 0.68
C ALA A 154 -10.85 -10.26 0.01
N SER A 155 -10.26 -10.38 -1.17
CA SER A 155 -9.81 -9.25 -1.98
C SER A 155 -10.97 -8.32 -2.36
N LYS A 156 -12.10 -8.90 -2.82
CA LYS A 156 -13.33 -8.13 -3.08
C LYS A 156 -13.84 -7.43 -1.84
N THR A 157 -13.93 -8.15 -0.73
CA THR A 157 -14.40 -7.60 0.55
C THR A 157 -13.51 -6.45 1.02
N TYR A 158 -12.20 -6.63 0.95
CA TYR A 158 -11.25 -5.58 1.29
C TYR A 158 -11.39 -4.35 0.41
N PHE A 159 -11.50 -4.54 -0.91
CA PHE A 159 -11.66 -3.44 -1.85
C PHE A 159 -12.95 -2.64 -1.56
N VAL A 160 -14.08 -3.32 -1.42
CA VAL A 160 -15.38 -2.66 -1.20
C VAL A 160 -15.43 -1.95 0.15
N ASN A 161 -15.02 -2.64 1.21
CA ASN A 161 -15.22 -2.14 2.58
C ASN A 161 -14.17 -1.14 3.04
N ASN A 162 -12.97 -1.19 2.47
CA ASN A 162 -11.86 -0.34 2.89
C ASN A 162 -11.49 0.67 1.79
N ILE A 163 -11.09 0.20 0.62
CA ILE A 163 -10.56 1.12 -0.41
C ILE A 163 -11.68 1.97 -1.02
N LEU A 164 -12.76 1.35 -1.48
CA LEU A 164 -13.87 2.06 -2.12
C LEU A 164 -14.62 2.91 -1.09
N ALA A 165 -14.83 2.41 0.12
CA ALA A 165 -15.48 3.16 1.19
C ALA A 165 -14.68 4.40 1.58
N ASP A 166 -13.36 4.28 1.76
CA ASP A 166 -12.48 5.41 2.04
C ASP A 166 -12.50 6.42 0.89
N PHE A 167 -12.40 5.95 -0.35
CA PHE A 167 -12.46 6.81 -1.52
C PHE A 167 -13.80 7.57 -1.64
N CYS A 168 -14.92 6.91 -1.35
CA CYS A 168 -16.23 7.54 -1.43
C CYS A 168 -16.53 8.50 -0.26
N ASN A 169 -15.95 8.25 0.90
CA ASN A 169 -16.25 9.01 2.13
C ASN A 169 -15.24 10.12 2.41
N ASP A 170 -14.05 10.08 1.83
CA ASP A 170 -13.02 11.07 2.09
C ASP A 170 -13.36 12.41 1.43
N SER A 171 -13.61 13.43 2.26
CA SER A 171 -13.90 14.80 1.81
C SER A 171 -12.75 15.40 1.00
N ARG A 172 -11.51 14.97 1.25
CA ARG A 172 -10.31 15.43 0.52
C ARG A 172 -10.36 15.08 -0.96
N TYR A 173 -10.99 13.97 -1.32
CA TYR A 173 -11.24 13.62 -2.72
C TYR A 173 -12.43 14.37 -3.31
N LYS A 174 -13.38 14.82 -2.48
CA LYS A 174 -14.54 15.57 -2.91
C LYS A 174 -14.22 17.04 -3.25
N GLU A 175 -13.25 17.62 -2.54
CA GLU A 175 -12.85 19.02 -2.75
C GLU A 175 -11.88 19.20 -3.94
N SER A 176 -11.11 18.19 -4.29
CA SER A 176 -10.08 18.31 -5.33
C SER A 176 -10.55 17.95 -6.74
N PHE A 177 -11.73 17.37 -6.88
CA PHE A 177 -12.25 16.93 -8.17
C PHE A 177 -13.66 17.45 -8.37
N PHE A 178 -13.90 18.18 -9.45
CA PHE A 178 -15.20 18.63 -9.94
C PHE A 178 -16.22 17.48 -10.06
N ASP A 179 -17.45 17.77 -10.48
CA ASP A 179 -18.51 16.78 -10.75
C ASP A 179 -18.12 15.60 -11.64
N GLU A 180 -16.98 15.69 -12.32
CA GLU A 180 -16.29 14.57 -13.00
C GLU A 180 -16.04 13.36 -12.10
N ASN A 181 -15.90 13.55 -10.79
CA ASN A 181 -15.71 12.44 -9.84
C ASN A 181 -16.91 11.52 -9.72
N LYS A 182 -18.11 12.06 -9.89
CA LYS A 182 -19.32 11.24 -9.92
C LYS A 182 -19.28 10.29 -11.11
N ILE A 183 -18.72 10.77 -12.23
CA ILE A 183 -18.53 10.00 -13.46
C ILE A 183 -17.43 8.95 -13.26
N LEU A 184 -16.30 9.34 -12.68
CA LEU A 184 -15.18 8.42 -12.42
C LEU A 184 -15.56 7.31 -11.44
N THR A 185 -16.26 7.65 -10.35
CA THR A 185 -16.76 6.68 -9.36
C THR A 185 -17.76 5.72 -10.00
N GLN A 186 -18.67 6.23 -10.83
CA GLN A 186 -19.65 5.40 -11.55
C GLN A 186 -18.98 4.52 -12.61
N MET A 187 -17.95 5.01 -13.32
CA MET A 187 -17.19 4.23 -14.28
C MET A 187 -16.37 3.13 -13.59
N THR A 188 -15.79 3.43 -12.45
CA THR A 188 -15.04 2.45 -11.65
C THR A 188 -15.96 1.37 -11.09
N GLN A 189 -17.13 1.74 -10.59
CA GLN A 189 -18.15 0.79 -10.12
C GLN A 189 -18.67 -0.09 -11.25
N LYS A 190 -18.91 0.45 -12.46
CA LYS A 190 -19.36 -0.32 -13.63
C LYS A 190 -18.30 -1.27 -14.20
N LYS A 191 -17.01 -0.99 -14.03
CA LYS A 191 -15.93 -1.90 -14.47
C LYS A 191 -15.66 -3.05 -13.50
N LEU A 192 -16.18 -2.97 -12.27
CA LEU A 192 -15.98 -3.95 -11.21
C LEU A 192 -17.19 -4.88 -11.00
N MET A 193 -18.30 -4.63 -11.69
CA MET A 193 -19.44 -5.55 -11.85
C MET A 193 -19.30 -6.38 -13.13
#